data_46fe71741216c191e2df0b31d1751659
#
_entry.id   46fe71741216c191e2df0b31d1751659
#
_cell.length_a   1.000
_cell.length_b   1.000
_cell.length_c   1.000
_cell.angle_alpha   90.00
_cell.angle_beta   90.00
_cell.angle_gamma   90.00
#
_symmetry.space_group_name_H-M   'P 1'
#
loop_
_entity.id
_entity.type
_entity.pdbx_description
1 polymer ?
#
loop_
_entity_poly.entity_id
_entity_poly.type
_entity_poly.pdbx_seq_one_letter_code
_entity_poly.pdbx_strand_id
1 'polypeptide(L)'
;MRIIFIAILLLIGAPAIGGEIKIAWQPNTESDLAGYYVYYGAKNRPLGARINVGRQTQYTIQNLTAGETYHIAITAFDQTGNESTFSQQTEARVAGGSEKGDGTPAQHELLPNYPNPFQISVDKNTAIAFLLSADSPVKLEIFNVLGQRLVTLLDRSLPAGLQKIFWNGLDAQKRPVPAGIYVYRLETNGQISTRKLVIYR
;
A
#
# COMPACT_ATOMS: atom_id res chain seq x y z
N MET A 1 -15.44 -10.54 -26.98
CA MET A 1 -15.53 -10.37 -25.52
C MET A 1 -16.56 -9.32 -25.18
N ARG A 2 -17.65 -9.68 -24.52
CA ARG A 2 -18.76 -8.78 -24.19
C ARG A 2 -18.39 -7.87 -23.01
N ILE A 3 -18.80 -6.62 -23.07
CA ILE A 3 -18.62 -5.63 -22.01
C ILE A 3 -19.40 -6.09 -20.78
N ILE A 4 -18.71 -6.22 -19.67
CA ILE A 4 -19.27 -6.68 -18.41
C ILE A 4 -19.65 -5.45 -17.59
N PHE A 5 -20.94 -5.34 -17.23
CA PHE A 5 -21.37 -4.37 -16.22
C PHE A 5 -21.09 -4.96 -14.82
N ILE A 6 -20.11 -4.45 -14.15
CA ILE A 6 -19.83 -4.81 -12.75
C ILE A 6 -20.49 -3.75 -11.87
N ALA A 7 -21.51 -4.12 -11.09
CA ALA A 7 -22.03 -3.31 -10.03
C ALA A 7 -21.10 -3.44 -8.82
N ILE A 8 -20.38 -2.38 -8.47
CA ILE A 8 -19.52 -2.36 -7.28
C ILE A 8 -20.39 -1.91 -6.10
N LEU A 9 -20.58 -2.80 -5.13
CA LEU A 9 -21.16 -2.46 -3.84
C LEU A 9 -20.03 -2.15 -2.86
N LEU A 10 -19.92 -0.90 -2.44
CA LEU A 10 -18.91 -0.45 -1.50
C LEU A 10 -19.39 -0.73 -0.07
N LEU A 11 -18.74 -1.63 0.64
CA LEU A 11 -18.92 -1.81 2.08
C LEU A 11 -17.77 -1.09 2.81
N ILE A 12 -18.07 0.01 3.47
CA ILE A 12 -17.11 0.71 4.33
C ILE A 12 -17.11 -0.03 5.66
N GLY A 13 -16.07 -0.80 5.94
CA GLY A 13 -15.85 -1.43 7.25
C GLY A 13 -15.28 -0.44 8.26
N ALA A 14 -15.47 -0.73 9.57
CA ALA A 14 -14.87 0.02 10.65
C ALA A 14 -13.34 0.10 10.52
N PRO A 15 -12.68 1.18 10.97
CA PRO A 15 -11.28 1.44 10.73
C PRO A 15 -10.41 0.35 11.36
N ALA A 16 -9.80 -0.47 10.50
CA ALA A 16 -8.58 -1.18 10.87
C ALA A 16 -7.43 -0.16 10.86
N ILE A 17 -6.47 -0.35 11.73
CA ILE A 17 -5.21 0.42 11.74
C ILE A 17 -4.54 0.28 10.36
N GLY A 18 -4.48 1.37 9.60
CA GLY A 18 -4.19 1.36 8.17
C GLY A 18 -5.47 1.30 7.35
N GLY A 19 -5.82 2.39 6.66
CA GLY A 19 -7.09 2.49 5.94
C GLY A 19 -7.32 1.32 4.98
N GLU A 20 -8.53 0.81 4.95
CA GLU A 20 -8.93 -0.25 4.04
C GLU A 20 -10.22 0.14 3.30
N ILE A 21 -10.36 -0.38 2.08
CA ILE A 21 -11.59 -0.31 1.30
C ILE A 21 -12.00 -1.73 0.93
N LYS A 22 -13.20 -2.14 1.36
CA LYS A 22 -13.81 -3.39 0.95
C LYS A 22 -14.65 -3.17 -0.30
N ILE A 23 -14.42 -3.99 -1.30
CA ILE A 23 -15.14 -3.96 -2.57
C ILE A 23 -15.75 -5.33 -2.86
N ALA A 24 -16.91 -5.34 -3.49
CA ALA A 24 -17.56 -6.53 -3.99
C ALA A 24 -18.21 -6.25 -5.35
N TRP A 25 -18.32 -7.27 -6.20
CA TRP A 25 -18.89 -7.15 -7.53
C TRP A 25 -19.66 -8.40 -7.93
N GLN A 26 -20.51 -8.24 -8.92
CA GLN A 26 -21.25 -9.37 -9.46
C GLN A 26 -20.32 -10.28 -10.29
N PRO A 27 -20.40 -11.62 -10.10
CA PRO A 27 -19.58 -12.52 -10.89
C PRO A 27 -19.98 -12.48 -12.36
N ASN A 28 -19.01 -12.66 -13.21
CA ASN A 28 -19.20 -12.92 -14.62
C ASN A 28 -19.65 -14.37 -14.85
N THR A 29 -20.40 -14.60 -15.93
CA THR A 29 -20.99 -15.89 -16.28
C THR A 29 -20.27 -16.59 -17.43
N GLU A 30 -19.21 -16.02 -17.98
CA GLU A 30 -18.44 -16.58 -19.08
C GLU A 30 -17.71 -17.85 -18.64
N SER A 31 -17.82 -18.91 -19.44
CA SER A 31 -17.25 -20.22 -19.13
C SER A 31 -15.72 -20.24 -19.16
N ASP A 32 -15.10 -19.31 -19.87
CA ASP A 32 -13.65 -19.13 -20.02
C ASP A 32 -13.05 -18.15 -19.01
N LEU A 33 -13.86 -17.59 -18.09
CA LEU A 33 -13.38 -16.69 -17.04
C LEU A 33 -12.26 -17.36 -16.22
N ALA A 34 -11.09 -16.72 -16.14
CA ALA A 34 -9.98 -17.15 -15.29
C ALA A 34 -9.91 -16.36 -13.98
N GLY A 35 -10.31 -15.08 -14.00
CA GLY A 35 -10.30 -14.26 -12.78
C GLY A 35 -10.54 -12.79 -13.02
N TYR A 36 -10.17 -12.00 -12.00
CA TYR A 36 -10.33 -10.53 -11.98
C TYR A 36 -9.04 -9.84 -11.57
N TYR A 37 -8.85 -8.64 -12.10
CA TYR A 37 -7.88 -7.69 -11.60
C TYR A 37 -8.61 -6.52 -10.95
N VAL A 38 -8.13 -6.12 -9.79
CA VAL A 38 -8.56 -4.89 -9.11
C VAL A 38 -7.51 -3.81 -9.38
N TYR A 39 -7.96 -2.68 -9.88
CA TYR A 39 -7.16 -1.49 -10.10
C TYR A 39 -7.60 -0.37 -9.17
N TYR A 40 -6.65 0.34 -8.58
CA TYR A 40 -6.96 1.50 -7.75
C TYR A 40 -5.85 2.54 -7.80
N GLY A 41 -6.20 3.76 -7.47
CA GLY A 41 -5.29 4.90 -7.39
C GLY A 41 -5.90 6.03 -6.58
N ALA A 42 -5.08 6.92 -6.01
CA ALA A 42 -5.59 8.14 -5.37
C ALA A 42 -6.31 9.02 -6.41
N LYS A 43 -7.35 9.75 -6.01
CA LYS A 43 -8.28 10.48 -6.89
C LYS A 43 -7.62 11.34 -7.97
N ASN A 44 -6.46 11.91 -7.69
CA ASN A 44 -5.74 12.79 -8.61
C ASN A 44 -4.58 12.08 -9.34
N ARG A 45 -4.56 10.74 -9.36
CA ARG A 45 -3.53 9.93 -10.01
C ARG A 45 -4.18 8.87 -10.90
N PRO A 46 -3.51 8.42 -11.97
CA PRO A 46 -4.02 7.31 -12.76
C PRO A 46 -4.18 6.05 -11.92
N LEU A 47 -5.04 5.13 -12.34
CA LEU A 47 -5.10 3.78 -11.79
C LEU A 47 -3.70 3.15 -11.91
N GLY A 48 -3.02 2.97 -10.80
CA GLY A 48 -1.60 2.58 -10.80
C GLY A 48 -1.31 1.20 -10.23
N ALA A 49 -2.10 0.76 -9.26
CA ALA A 49 -1.94 -0.57 -8.67
C ALA A 49 -2.83 -1.57 -9.39
N ARG A 50 -2.29 -2.75 -9.73
CA ARG A 50 -3.01 -3.87 -10.33
C ARG A 50 -2.84 -5.10 -9.46
N ILE A 51 -3.93 -5.66 -8.96
CA ILE A 51 -3.93 -6.83 -8.08
C ILE A 51 -4.70 -7.94 -8.74
N ASN A 52 -4.08 -9.11 -8.94
CA ASN A 52 -4.77 -10.31 -9.34
C ASN A 52 -5.46 -10.92 -8.11
N VAL A 53 -6.78 -11.02 -8.15
CA VAL A 53 -7.59 -11.57 -7.06
C VAL A 53 -8.20 -12.94 -7.41
N GLY A 54 -7.78 -13.54 -8.52
CA GLY A 54 -8.33 -14.79 -9.00
C GLY A 54 -9.83 -14.67 -9.27
N ARG A 55 -10.59 -15.72 -8.97
CA ARG A 55 -12.05 -15.76 -9.16
C ARG A 55 -12.87 -15.16 -8.00
N GLN A 56 -12.21 -14.50 -7.06
CA GLN A 56 -12.93 -13.84 -5.96
C GLN A 56 -13.81 -12.71 -6.51
N THR A 57 -14.97 -12.52 -5.90
CA THR A 57 -15.91 -11.44 -6.22
C THR A 57 -15.98 -10.38 -5.11
N GLN A 58 -15.05 -10.45 -4.18
CA GLN A 58 -14.83 -9.45 -3.13
C GLN A 58 -13.34 -9.37 -2.82
N TYR A 59 -12.90 -8.17 -2.45
CA TYR A 59 -11.51 -7.93 -2.06
C TYR A 59 -11.42 -6.77 -1.08
N THR A 60 -10.43 -6.83 -0.18
CA THR A 60 -10.10 -5.74 0.73
C THR A 60 -8.78 -5.13 0.31
N ILE A 61 -8.83 -3.91 -0.21
CA ILE A 61 -7.64 -3.10 -0.48
C ILE A 61 -7.16 -2.56 0.87
N GLN A 62 -5.95 -2.90 1.26
CA GLN A 62 -5.38 -2.53 2.55
C GLN A 62 -4.28 -1.48 2.38
N ASN A 63 -3.86 -0.90 3.51
CA ASN A 63 -2.75 0.05 3.58
C ASN A 63 -2.98 1.34 2.78
N LEU A 64 -4.22 1.76 2.71
CA LEU A 64 -4.62 3.02 2.10
C LEU A 64 -4.44 4.18 3.10
N THR A 65 -4.18 5.37 2.57
CA THR A 65 -4.07 6.57 3.40
C THR A 65 -5.43 6.99 3.93
N ALA A 66 -5.56 7.11 5.25
CA ALA A 66 -6.78 7.58 5.91
C ALA A 66 -7.15 8.99 5.41
N GLY A 67 -8.44 9.22 5.19
CA GLY A 67 -8.96 10.49 4.66
C GLY A 67 -8.77 10.72 3.16
N GLU A 68 -7.95 9.90 2.48
CA GLU A 68 -7.73 9.98 1.03
C GLU A 68 -8.90 9.36 0.28
N THR A 69 -9.20 9.90 -0.91
CA THR A 69 -10.18 9.32 -1.83
C THR A 69 -9.46 8.53 -2.91
N TYR A 70 -9.91 7.31 -3.14
CA TYR A 70 -9.40 6.41 -4.16
C TYR A 70 -10.45 6.16 -5.22
N HIS A 71 -10.04 6.09 -6.47
CA HIS A 71 -10.86 5.54 -7.55
C HIS A 71 -10.44 4.08 -7.79
N ILE A 72 -11.44 3.25 -8.08
CA ILE A 72 -11.29 1.81 -8.19
C ILE A 72 -12.01 1.33 -9.45
N ALA A 73 -11.40 0.43 -10.18
CA ALA A 73 -12.00 -0.25 -11.32
C ALA A 73 -11.58 -1.73 -11.33
N ILE A 74 -12.37 -2.55 -11.98
CA ILE A 74 -12.15 -3.98 -12.07
C ILE A 74 -12.15 -4.37 -13.55
N THR A 75 -11.31 -5.36 -13.89
CA THR A 75 -11.37 -6.07 -15.16
C THR A 75 -11.52 -7.56 -14.93
N ALA A 76 -12.07 -8.28 -15.88
CA ALA A 76 -12.04 -9.74 -15.92
C ALA A 76 -11.00 -10.21 -16.92
N PHE A 77 -10.41 -11.38 -16.70
CA PHE A 77 -9.52 -12.01 -17.67
C PHE A 77 -9.88 -13.47 -17.90
N ASP A 78 -9.64 -13.95 -19.13
CA ASP A 78 -9.93 -15.30 -19.55
C ASP A 78 -8.73 -16.25 -19.39
N GLN A 79 -8.93 -17.53 -19.68
CA GLN A 79 -7.90 -18.58 -19.59
C GLN A 79 -6.75 -18.39 -20.59
N THR A 80 -6.93 -17.57 -21.62
CA THR A 80 -5.91 -17.23 -22.61
C THR A 80 -5.17 -15.94 -22.29
N GLY A 81 -5.56 -15.25 -21.19
CA GLY A 81 -4.92 -14.04 -20.71
C GLY A 81 -5.46 -12.74 -21.33
N ASN A 82 -6.55 -12.80 -22.12
CA ASN A 82 -7.21 -11.59 -22.60
C ASN A 82 -7.94 -10.90 -21.44
N GLU A 83 -7.82 -9.58 -21.36
CA GLU A 83 -8.42 -8.76 -20.32
C GLU A 83 -9.56 -7.91 -20.89
N SER A 84 -10.65 -7.75 -20.12
CA SER A 84 -11.79 -6.93 -20.47
C SER A 84 -11.44 -5.43 -20.39
N THR A 85 -12.32 -4.57 -20.87
CA THR A 85 -12.32 -3.16 -20.54
C THR A 85 -12.58 -2.97 -19.03
N PHE A 86 -12.19 -1.82 -18.50
CA PHE A 86 -12.51 -1.47 -17.11
C PHE A 86 -14.02 -1.44 -16.84
N SER A 87 -14.40 -1.86 -15.66
CA SER A 87 -15.73 -1.54 -15.12
C SER A 87 -15.93 -0.02 -15.00
N GLN A 88 -17.13 0.40 -14.70
CA GLN A 88 -17.35 1.76 -14.22
C GLN A 88 -16.46 2.02 -13.02
N GLN A 89 -15.76 3.17 -13.01
CA GLN A 89 -14.95 3.57 -11.88
C GLN A 89 -15.83 3.97 -10.71
N THR A 90 -15.47 3.53 -9.52
CA THR A 90 -16.11 3.92 -8.26
C THR A 90 -15.11 4.67 -7.41
N GLU A 91 -15.56 5.74 -6.76
CA GLU A 91 -14.77 6.46 -5.78
C GLU A 91 -15.12 6.01 -4.36
N ALA A 92 -14.11 5.84 -3.54
CA ALA A 92 -14.28 5.58 -2.12
C ALA A 92 -13.28 6.41 -1.33
N ARG A 93 -13.78 7.06 -0.28
CA ARG A 93 -12.94 7.73 0.70
C ARG A 93 -12.60 6.77 1.83
N VAL A 94 -11.33 6.63 2.14
CA VAL A 94 -10.91 5.88 3.31
C VAL A 94 -11.38 6.62 4.56
N ALA A 95 -12.09 5.92 5.46
CA ALA A 95 -12.53 6.54 6.70
C ALA A 95 -11.32 7.08 7.46
N GLY A 96 -11.35 8.34 7.82
CA GLY A 96 -10.38 8.94 8.72
C GLY A 96 -10.59 8.37 10.12
N GLY A 97 -9.56 7.81 10.74
CA GLY A 97 -9.59 7.61 12.17
C GLY A 97 -9.82 8.97 12.85
N SER A 98 -10.81 9.06 13.73
CA SER A 98 -11.22 10.20 14.58
C SER A 98 -10.87 11.60 14.03
N GLU A 99 -11.90 12.29 13.55
CA GLU A 99 -11.82 13.72 13.30
C GLU A 99 -11.43 14.48 14.57
N LYS A 100 -10.18 14.92 14.66
CA LYS A 100 -9.81 16.16 15.31
C LYS A 100 -9.23 17.06 14.23
N GLY A 101 -9.89 18.17 14.01
CA GLY A 101 -9.71 19.05 12.87
C GLY A 101 -8.42 19.84 12.87
N ASP A 102 -7.36 19.25 12.37
CA ASP A 102 -6.20 19.94 11.79
C ASP A 102 -5.31 19.04 10.91
N GLY A 103 -5.75 17.78 10.65
CA GLY A 103 -4.98 16.82 9.83
C GLY A 103 -3.77 16.22 10.52
N THR A 104 -3.52 16.52 11.79
CA THR A 104 -2.44 15.94 12.56
C THR A 104 -2.90 14.65 13.24
N PRO A 105 -2.21 13.49 13.06
CA PRO A 105 -2.57 12.26 13.75
C PRO A 105 -2.37 12.41 15.27
N ALA A 106 -3.18 11.71 16.06
CA ALA A 106 -3.07 11.77 17.53
C ALA A 106 -1.75 11.17 18.07
N GLN A 107 -1.10 10.30 17.30
CA GLN A 107 0.20 9.67 17.62
C GLN A 107 1.01 9.46 16.35
N HIS A 108 2.33 9.30 16.51
CA HIS A 108 3.21 8.89 15.42
C HIS A 108 2.87 7.47 14.97
N GLU A 109 2.78 7.23 13.67
CA GLU A 109 2.44 5.92 13.12
C GLU A 109 3.40 5.53 12.01
N LEU A 110 3.97 4.32 12.10
CA LEU A 110 4.75 3.71 11.03
C LEU A 110 3.82 2.85 10.17
N LEU A 111 3.73 3.16 8.88
CA LEU A 111 2.86 2.46 7.93
C LEU A 111 3.59 1.29 7.25
N PRO A 112 2.86 0.31 6.69
CA PRO A 112 3.46 -0.71 5.84
C PRO A 112 4.17 -0.08 4.64
N ASN A 113 5.30 -0.66 4.24
CA ASN A 113 5.99 -0.27 3.01
C ASN A 113 5.28 -0.83 1.77
N TYR A 114 5.42 -0.13 0.65
CA TYR A 114 4.86 -0.58 -0.63
C TYR A 114 5.83 -0.29 -1.79
N PRO A 115 6.04 -1.28 -2.70
CA PRO A 115 5.55 -2.65 -2.64
C PRO A 115 6.18 -3.47 -1.50
N ASN A 116 5.43 -4.48 -0.99
CA ASN A 116 5.93 -5.49 -0.08
C ASN A 116 5.15 -6.81 -0.34
N PRO A 117 5.77 -7.87 -0.86
CA PRO A 117 7.22 -7.99 -1.11
C PRO A 117 7.75 -6.99 -2.14
N PHE A 118 9.02 -6.61 -1.97
CA PHE A 118 9.76 -5.71 -2.84
C PHE A 118 10.67 -6.50 -3.78
N GLN A 119 10.45 -6.42 -5.09
CA GLN A 119 11.30 -7.07 -6.10
C GLN A 119 12.31 -6.08 -6.65
N ILE A 120 13.57 -6.19 -6.23
CA ILE A 120 14.63 -5.21 -6.59
C ILE A 120 14.80 -5.06 -8.09
N SER A 121 14.65 -6.15 -8.87
CA SER A 121 14.79 -6.13 -10.33
C SER A 121 13.67 -5.42 -11.07
N VAL A 122 12.50 -5.25 -10.44
CA VAL A 122 11.29 -4.70 -11.06
C VAL A 122 10.90 -3.35 -10.45
N ASP A 123 10.90 -3.26 -9.13
CA ASP A 123 10.25 -2.16 -8.39
C ASP A 123 11.14 -0.93 -8.19
N LYS A 124 12.39 -0.92 -8.61
CA LYS A 124 13.38 0.16 -8.39
C LYS A 124 13.54 0.59 -6.91
N ASN A 125 12.43 0.76 -6.18
CA ASN A 125 12.42 1.09 -4.75
C ASN A 125 11.09 0.68 -4.09
N THR A 126 11.10 0.61 -2.75
CA THR A 126 9.90 0.50 -1.92
C THR A 126 9.72 1.79 -1.11
N ALA A 127 8.49 2.25 -0.98
CA ALA A 127 8.15 3.43 -0.19
C ALA A 127 7.85 3.02 1.26
N ILE A 128 8.52 3.61 2.22
CA ILE A 128 8.24 3.52 3.65
C ILE A 128 7.56 4.82 4.05
N ALA A 129 6.32 4.73 4.48
CA ALA A 129 5.52 5.88 4.89
C ALA A 129 5.30 5.88 6.41
N PHE A 130 5.18 7.05 7.00
CA PHE A 130 4.84 7.22 8.40
C PHE A 130 4.16 8.58 8.63
N LEU A 131 3.32 8.63 9.67
CA LEU A 131 2.61 9.82 10.09
C LEU A 131 3.28 10.40 11.34
N LEU A 132 3.48 11.70 11.36
CA LEU A 132 3.97 12.43 12.53
C LEU A 132 2.85 13.29 13.12
N SER A 133 2.59 13.15 14.40
CA SER A 133 1.58 13.95 15.13
C SER A 133 2.05 15.38 15.40
N ALA A 134 3.35 15.65 15.34
CA ALA A 134 3.97 16.95 15.52
C ALA A 134 5.34 16.96 14.82
N ASP A 135 5.91 18.14 14.65
CA ASP A 135 7.30 18.30 14.23
C ASP A 135 8.21 17.51 15.16
N SER A 136 9.01 16.60 14.63
CA SER A 136 9.71 15.62 15.45
C SER A 136 11.06 15.21 14.85
N PRO A 137 12.06 14.94 15.71
CA PRO A 137 13.25 14.22 15.27
C PRO A 137 12.87 12.80 14.85
N VAL A 138 13.37 12.40 13.70
CA VAL A 138 13.04 11.11 13.09
C VAL A 138 14.30 10.39 12.68
N LYS A 139 14.39 9.13 13.07
CA LYS A 139 15.42 8.21 12.60
C LYS A 139 14.76 6.99 11.98
N LEU A 140 15.03 6.73 10.70
CA LEU A 140 14.52 5.57 9.96
C LEU A 140 15.68 4.71 9.51
N GLU A 141 15.68 3.45 9.94
CA GLU A 141 16.77 2.51 9.70
C GLU A 141 16.26 1.15 9.22
N ILE A 142 17.10 0.43 8.46
CA ILE A 142 16.85 -0.93 8.00
C ILE A 142 17.81 -1.90 8.72
N PHE A 143 17.25 -3.02 9.17
CA PHE A 143 17.98 -4.09 9.85
C PHE A 143 17.73 -5.43 9.16
N ASN A 144 18.70 -6.33 9.25
CA ASN A 144 18.48 -7.74 8.95
C ASN A 144 17.82 -8.48 10.13
N VAL A 145 17.50 -9.77 9.94
CA VAL A 145 16.85 -10.59 10.98
C VAL A 145 17.74 -10.86 12.21
N LEU A 146 19.05 -10.62 12.11
CA LEU A 146 19.98 -10.72 13.23
C LEU A 146 20.08 -9.42 14.04
N GLY A 147 19.28 -8.39 13.68
CA GLY A 147 19.31 -7.09 14.34
C GLY A 147 20.50 -6.20 13.93
N GLN A 148 21.27 -6.58 12.91
CA GLN A 148 22.36 -5.77 12.40
C GLN A 148 21.78 -4.68 11.48
N ARG A 149 22.16 -3.43 11.75
CA ARG A 149 21.77 -2.29 10.93
C ARG A 149 22.49 -2.33 9.58
N LEU A 150 21.72 -2.24 8.51
CA LEU A 150 22.20 -2.21 7.13
C LEU A 150 22.39 -0.78 6.62
N VAL A 151 21.42 0.09 6.88
CA VAL A 151 21.45 1.47 6.42
C VAL A 151 20.55 2.35 7.29
N THR A 152 20.94 3.60 7.47
CA THR A 152 20.08 4.69 7.96
C THR A 152 19.55 5.46 6.75
N LEU A 153 18.23 5.43 6.56
CA LEU A 153 17.57 6.11 5.44
C LEU A 153 17.32 7.59 5.74
N LEU A 154 17.08 7.90 7.02
CA LEU A 154 16.78 9.24 7.49
C LEU A 154 17.25 9.41 8.94
N ASP A 155 17.82 10.58 9.23
CA ASP A 155 18.19 11.00 10.60
C ASP A 155 18.15 12.53 10.65
N ARG A 156 16.94 13.10 10.85
CA ARG A 156 16.70 14.53 10.94
C ARG A 156 15.29 14.84 11.43
N SER A 157 15.04 16.09 11.83
CA SER A 157 13.68 16.56 12.13
C SER A 157 12.84 16.70 10.86
N LEU A 158 11.57 16.33 10.95
CA LEU A 158 10.56 16.48 9.92
C LEU A 158 9.31 17.14 10.50
N PRO A 159 8.54 17.87 9.67
CA PRO A 159 7.28 18.46 10.09
C PRO A 159 6.19 17.39 10.33
N ALA A 160 5.17 17.78 11.08
CA ALA A 160 3.94 16.98 11.25
C ALA A 160 3.34 16.54 9.90
N GLY A 161 2.57 15.46 9.93
CA GLY A 161 1.86 14.93 8.77
C GLY A 161 2.49 13.70 8.15
N LEU A 162 2.04 13.35 6.93
CA LEU A 162 2.50 12.15 6.21
C LEU A 162 3.87 12.38 5.59
N GLN A 163 4.80 11.50 5.97
CA GLN A 163 6.16 11.44 5.42
C GLN A 163 6.33 10.17 4.58
N LYS A 164 7.16 10.25 3.54
CA LYS A 164 7.44 9.11 2.67
C LYS A 164 8.91 9.09 2.28
N ILE A 165 9.58 8.00 2.59
CA ILE A 165 10.99 7.76 2.30
C ILE A 165 11.10 6.53 1.40
N PHE A 166 11.96 6.59 0.40
CA PHE A 166 12.17 5.50 -0.55
C PHE A 166 13.46 4.76 -0.24
N TRP A 167 13.40 3.42 -0.27
CA TRP A 167 14.56 2.55 -0.18
C TRP A 167 14.68 1.68 -1.42
N ASN A 168 15.86 1.62 -1.99
CA ASN A 168 16.17 0.90 -3.23
C ASN A 168 16.82 -0.47 -3.00
N GLY A 169 16.83 -0.98 -1.76
CA GLY A 169 17.42 -2.29 -1.45
C GLY A 169 18.94 -2.28 -1.34
N LEU A 170 19.57 -1.13 -1.15
CA LEU A 170 21.02 -1.03 -0.95
C LEU A 170 21.38 -0.84 0.53
N ASP A 171 22.54 -1.39 0.93
CA ASP A 171 23.15 -1.14 2.24
C ASP A 171 23.88 0.23 2.28
N ALA A 172 24.48 0.54 3.43
CA ALA A 172 25.26 1.78 3.62
C ALA A 172 26.50 1.88 2.70
N GLN A 173 27.00 0.74 2.19
CA GLN A 173 28.11 0.66 1.23
C GLN A 173 27.61 0.64 -0.22
N LYS A 174 26.32 0.92 -0.45
CA LYS A 174 25.66 0.90 -1.78
C LYS A 174 25.67 -0.47 -2.46
N ARG A 175 25.75 -1.55 -1.71
CA ARG A 175 25.67 -2.93 -2.22
C ARG A 175 24.23 -3.43 -2.11
N PRO A 176 23.71 -4.15 -3.12
CA PRO A 176 22.39 -4.76 -3.04
C PRO A 176 22.31 -5.77 -1.88
N VAL A 177 21.27 -5.65 -1.07
CA VAL A 177 21.03 -6.64 0.00
C VAL A 177 20.46 -7.93 -0.61
N PRO A 178 20.73 -9.12 -0.03
CA PRO A 178 20.17 -10.40 -0.48
C PRO A 178 18.63 -10.41 -0.44
N ALA A 179 18.01 -11.34 -1.18
CA ALA A 179 16.60 -11.67 -0.97
C ALA A 179 16.41 -12.20 0.45
N GLY A 180 15.34 -11.78 1.12
CA GLY A 180 15.10 -12.17 2.51
C GLY A 180 14.13 -11.27 3.25
N ILE A 181 14.08 -11.48 4.56
CA ILE A 181 13.27 -10.71 5.50
C ILE A 181 14.14 -9.64 6.15
N TYR A 182 13.59 -8.42 6.21
CA TYR A 182 14.21 -7.26 6.83
C TYR A 182 13.22 -6.60 7.78
N VAL A 183 13.75 -5.75 8.66
CA VAL A 183 12.95 -4.94 9.58
C VAL A 183 13.32 -3.48 9.35
N TYR A 184 12.35 -2.62 9.14
CA TYR A 184 12.57 -1.19 9.22
C TYR A 184 12.06 -0.66 10.56
N ARG A 185 12.82 0.26 11.13
CA ARG A 185 12.61 0.85 12.43
C ARG A 185 12.51 2.36 12.30
N LEU A 186 11.43 2.90 12.78
CA LEU A 186 11.22 4.32 12.99
C LEU A 186 11.40 4.63 14.47
N GLU A 187 12.26 5.59 14.75
CA GLU A 187 12.43 6.16 16.08
C GLU A 187 12.08 7.65 16.03
N THR A 188 11.20 8.10 16.90
CA THR A 188 10.77 9.49 17.00
C THR A 188 10.33 9.79 18.43
N ASN A 189 10.84 10.91 19.02
CA ASN A 189 10.52 11.32 20.39
C ASN A 189 10.64 10.21 21.44
N GLY A 190 11.62 9.30 21.30
CA GLY A 190 11.84 8.16 22.20
C GLY A 190 10.89 6.98 21.97
N GLN A 191 9.94 7.08 21.05
CA GLN A 191 9.11 5.97 20.63
C GLN A 191 9.76 5.20 19.49
N ILE A 192 9.68 3.87 19.53
CA ILE A 192 10.23 2.99 18.51
C ILE A 192 9.07 2.17 17.92
N SER A 193 8.95 2.23 16.60
CA SER A 193 8.03 1.40 15.83
C SER A 193 8.81 0.58 14.81
N THR A 194 8.42 -0.69 14.62
CA THR A 194 9.08 -1.59 13.68
C THR A 194 8.08 -2.31 12.80
N ARG A 195 8.47 -2.60 11.56
CA ARG A 195 7.69 -3.43 10.63
C ARG A 195 8.60 -4.32 9.79
N LYS A 196 8.02 -5.42 9.33
CA LYS A 196 8.68 -6.39 8.45
C LYS A 196 8.60 -5.93 7.00
N LEU A 197 9.68 -6.13 6.26
CA LEU A 197 9.80 -5.94 4.82
C LEU A 197 10.37 -7.22 4.20
N VAL A 198 9.83 -7.63 3.06
CA VAL A 198 10.29 -8.82 2.33
C VAL A 198 10.86 -8.39 0.99
N ILE A 199 12.07 -8.87 0.69
CA ILE A 199 12.73 -8.68 -0.61
C ILE A 199 12.81 -10.01 -1.32
N TYR A 200 12.52 -10.02 -2.61
CA TYR A 200 12.78 -11.14 -3.49
C TYR A 200 13.41 -10.66 -4.81
N ARG A 201 13.99 -11.59 -5.57
CA ARG A 201 14.64 -11.33 -6.86
C ARG A 201 13.82 -11.91 -8.00
#